data_0f1a48d4edce3b35015d250838dd0f70
#
_entry.id   0f1a48d4edce3b35015d250838dd0f70
#
_cell.length_a   1.000
_cell.length_b   1.000
_cell.length_c   1.000
_cell.angle_alpha   90.00
_cell.angle_beta   90.00
_cell.angle_gamma   90.00
#
_symmetry.space_group_name_H-M   'P 1'
#
loop_
_entity.id
_entity.type
_entity.pdbx_description
1 polymer ?
#
loop_
_entity_poly.entity_id
_entity_poly.type
_entity_poly.pdbx_seq_one_letter_code
_entity_poly.pdbx_strand_id
1 'polypeptide(L)'
;MIKDCTRREFLGTLGTAVAGICVSPARLAFASRAPTAPVAVGRCYIYGAEVVQVLSTMFDQLGGLERLVKGKTVAIKINLTGLAANRLRHLPLELTHWTHPQVIGATVHLLGQAGARRIRLLESPMSTAEPLEEFMLQANWEPRDFMSAAPVVEFENTNYLGRAKKYSRLWVPDGGLMFRAYDLNHSYEDCDVFVSLAKLKEHATAGVTLSMKNCFGITPCTIYGEEAGRDEPSLVPRGGRGMFHHGERQPSKSALSEIDLRSPRDPGYRVPRVVADLVAARPVHLAVIDGVETMMGGEGPWTSGRRHVKSGLLIAGTNCVTTDAVAMALMGFDPIADRGKPPFETCDSTLRLAEDLGVGSRDLRQIEVVGTPIAQAKFNARSA
;
A
#
# COMPACT_ATOMS: atom_id res chain seq x y z
N MET A 1 61.62 -35.20 -11.35
CA MET A 1 61.69 -33.83 -11.94
C MET A 1 60.49 -33.65 -12.84
N ILE A 2 59.45 -33.04 -12.33
CA ILE A 2 58.21 -32.77 -13.08
C ILE A 2 58.34 -31.32 -13.54
N LYS A 3 58.30 -31.11 -14.86
CA LYS A 3 58.35 -29.77 -15.46
C LYS A 3 56.94 -29.19 -15.53
N ASP A 4 56.82 -27.97 -15.00
CA ASP A 4 55.63 -27.14 -15.06
C ASP A 4 55.18 -26.88 -16.50
N CYS A 5 53.92 -27.17 -16.80
CA CYS A 5 53.26 -26.83 -18.06
C CYS A 5 52.49 -25.51 -17.82
N THR A 6 52.89 -24.47 -18.58
CA THR A 6 52.30 -23.13 -18.42
C THR A 6 50.98 -23.01 -19.17
N ARG A 7 50.10 -22.17 -18.64
CA ARG A 7 48.72 -21.86 -19.11
C ARG A 7 48.59 -21.42 -20.59
N ARG A 8 49.67 -21.36 -21.35
CA ARG A 8 49.71 -20.86 -22.73
C ARG A 8 49.75 -21.96 -23.82
N GLU A 9 49.96 -23.22 -23.44
CA GLU A 9 50.09 -24.33 -24.40
C GLU A 9 48.82 -25.15 -24.61
N PHE A 10 47.70 -24.76 -23.94
CA PHE A 10 46.41 -25.49 -24.04
C PHE A 10 45.44 -24.88 -25.08
N LEU A 11 45.86 -23.88 -25.88
CA LEU A 11 44.97 -23.19 -26.84
C LEU A 11 45.46 -23.35 -28.30
N GLY A 12 46.00 -24.46 -28.65
CA GLY A 12 46.39 -24.73 -30.02
C GLY A 12 46.11 -26.17 -30.45
N THR A 13 44.98 -26.36 -31.09
CA THR A 13 44.56 -27.43 -32.00
C THR A 13 43.18 -27.99 -31.64
N LEU A 14 42.18 -27.55 -32.40
CA LEU A 14 41.15 -28.38 -33.03
C LEU A 14 40.08 -27.44 -33.65
N GLY A 15 40.36 -27.06 -34.89
CA GLY A 15 39.32 -26.54 -35.76
C GLY A 15 38.51 -27.70 -36.29
N THR A 16 37.24 -27.75 -35.90
CA THR A 16 36.17 -28.40 -36.65
C THR A 16 34.87 -27.67 -36.35
N ALA A 17 34.26 -27.15 -37.40
CA ALA A 17 33.01 -26.43 -37.37
C ALA A 17 31.89 -27.38 -36.89
N VAL A 18 31.32 -27.09 -35.72
CA VAL A 18 30.01 -27.58 -35.32
C VAL A 18 29.14 -26.38 -35.19
N ALA A 19 28.12 -26.27 -36.04
CA ALA A 19 27.03 -25.32 -35.90
C ALA A 19 26.31 -25.59 -34.56
N GLY A 20 26.78 -24.92 -33.53
CA GLY A 20 26.13 -24.96 -32.20
C GLY A 20 24.86 -24.16 -32.23
N ILE A 21 23.72 -24.84 -32.22
CA ILE A 21 22.45 -24.29 -31.81
C ILE A 21 22.68 -23.71 -30.41
N CYS A 22 22.73 -22.38 -30.28
CA CYS A 22 22.66 -21.70 -29.01
C CYS A 22 21.27 -21.96 -28.43
N VAL A 23 21.10 -23.08 -27.75
CA VAL A 23 20.01 -23.27 -26.80
C VAL A 23 20.38 -22.38 -25.62
N SER A 24 19.84 -21.17 -25.61
CA SER A 24 19.79 -20.38 -24.37
C SER A 24 19.29 -21.32 -23.27
N PRO A 25 20.00 -21.45 -22.13
CA PRO A 25 19.42 -22.16 -21.00
C PRO A 25 18.15 -21.41 -20.66
N ALA A 26 16.99 -21.93 -21.06
CA ALA A 26 15.73 -21.53 -20.49
C ALA A 26 15.96 -21.65 -18.98
N ARG A 27 16.05 -20.53 -18.30
CA ARG A 27 15.90 -20.51 -16.85
C ARG A 27 14.56 -21.17 -16.59
N LEU A 28 14.58 -22.42 -16.19
CA LEU A 28 13.51 -23.02 -15.40
C LEU A 28 13.52 -22.22 -14.10
N ALA A 29 12.96 -21.00 -14.17
CA ALA A 29 12.48 -20.33 -13.00
C ALA A 29 11.39 -21.27 -12.48
N PHE A 30 11.72 -22.09 -11.47
CA PHE A 30 10.71 -22.51 -10.53
C PHE A 30 10.11 -21.18 -10.07
N ALA A 31 8.95 -20.84 -10.61
CA ALA A 31 8.19 -19.71 -10.14
C ALA A 31 7.98 -19.98 -8.65
N SER A 32 8.77 -19.32 -7.81
CA SER A 32 8.60 -19.36 -6.38
C SER A 32 7.16 -18.94 -6.16
N ARG A 33 6.34 -19.84 -5.61
CA ARG A 33 4.94 -19.57 -5.36
C ARG A 33 4.89 -18.31 -4.49
N ALA A 34 4.16 -17.28 -4.93
CA ALA A 34 4.06 -16.03 -4.18
C ALA A 34 3.59 -16.31 -2.74
N PRO A 35 4.17 -15.65 -1.72
CA PRO A 35 3.88 -15.96 -0.33
C PRO A 35 2.42 -15.69 0.02
N THR A 36 1.90 -16.45 0.98
CA THR A 36 0.59 -16.25 1.57
C THR A 36 0.71 -16.03 3.08
N ALA A 37 -0.30 -15.38 3.65
CA ALA A 37 -0.44 -15.25 5.09
C ALA A 37 -1.93 -15.34 5.46
N PRO A 38 -2.26 -15.78 6.69
CA PRO A 38 -3.62 -15.76 7.18
C PRO A 38 -4.23 -14.36 7.16
N VAL A 39 -5.54 -14.30 6.91
CA VAL A 39 -6.32 -13.07 6.94
C VAL A 39 -7.47 -13.22 7.91
N ALA A 40 -7.55 -12.33 8.90
CA ALA A 40 -8.63 -12.26 9.86
C ALA A 40 -9.76 -11.35 9.36
N VAL A 41 -11.00 -11.82 9.48
CA VAL A 41 -12.21 -11.08 9.15
C VAL A 41 -13.10 -10.99 10.38
N GLY A 42 -13.35 -9.76 10.84
CA GLY A 42 -14.21 -9.46 11.99
C GLY A 42 -15.49 -8.73 11.60
N ARG A 43 -16.62 -9.09 12.22
CA ARG A 43 -17.84 -8.28 12.18
C ARG A 43 -17.73 -7.17 13.22
N CYS A 44 -18.01 -5.95 12.79
CA CYS A 44 -18.04 -4.76 13.63
C CYS A 44 -19.10 -3.80 13.08
N TYR A 45 -20.15 -3.54 13.83
CA TYR A 45 -21.31 -2.81 13.31
C TYR A 45 -21.33 -1.35 13.74
N ILE A 46 -20.62 -1.02 14.82
CA ILE A 46 -20.56 0.34 15.35
C ILE A 46 -19.11 0.72 15.70
N TYR A 47 -18.80 1.99 15.51
CA TYR A 47 -17.55 2.55 16.00
C TYR A 47 -17.61 2.78 17.54
N GLY A 48 -16.50 2.52 18.23
CA GLY A 48 -16.38 2.64 19.68
C GLY A 48 -15.66 1.43 20.29
N ALA A 49 -16.09 0.98 21.47
CA ALA A 49 -15.47 -0.12 22.21
C ALA A 49 -15.47 -1.45 21.40
N GLU A 50 -16.48 -1.68 20.56
CA GLU A 50 -16.55 -2.87 19.70
C GLU A 50 -15.35 -2.98 18.78
N VAL A 51 -14.85 -1.85 18.23
CA VAL A 51 -13.67 -1.85 17.34
C VAL A 51 -12.44 -2.43 18.02
N VAL A 52 -12.18 -2.04 19.28
CA VAL A 52 -11.03 -2.56 20.05
C VAL A 52 -11.17 -4.06 20.27
N GLN A 53 -12.36 -4.53 20.66
CA GLN A 53 -12.63 -5.95 20.94
C GLN A 53 -12.45 -6.81 19.68
N VAL A 54 -13.01 -6.36 18.56
CA VAL A 54 -12.93 -7.08 17.29
C VAL A 54 -11.49 -7.11 16.79
N LEU A 55 -10.76 -5.98 16.77
CA LEU A 55 -9.36 -5.93 16.35
C LEU A 55 -8.47 -6.78 17.27
N SER A 56 -8.67 -6.76 18.58
CA SER A 56 -7.91 -7.61 19.51
C SER A 56 -8.09 -9.09 19.16
N THR A 57 -9.34 -9.54 19.00
CA THR A 57 -9.63 -10.92 18.60
C THR A 57 -8.99 -11.30 17.26
N MET A 58 -9.06 -10.41 16.28
CA MET A 58 -8.45 -10.62 14.95
C MET A 58 -6.93 -10.73 15.05
N PHE A 59 -6.28 -9.88 15.82
CA PHE A 59 -4.82 -9.94 16.01
C PHE A 59 -4.39 -11.20 16.76
N ASP A 60 -5.16 -11.65 17.73
CA ASP A 60 -4.90 -12.93 18.41
C ASP A 60 -5.02 -14.10 17.44
N GLN A 61 -6.01 -14.12 16.56
CA GLN A 61 -6.18 -15.11 15.50
C GLN A 61 -5.02 -15.10 14.48
N LEU A 62 -4.33 -13.97 14.31
CA LEU A 62 -3.13 -13.85 13.48
C LEU A 62 -1.83 -14.21 14.22
N GLY A 63 -1.92 -14.68 15.46
CA GLY A 63 -0.78 -15.10 16.28
C GLY A 63 -0.24 -14.02 17.23
N GLY A 64 -1.00 -12.94 17.44
CA GLY A 64 -0.69 -11.84 18.33
C GLY A 64 0.28 -10.81 17.75
N LEU A 65 0.24 -9.59 18.30
CA LEU A 65 1.07 -8.47 17.85
C LEU A 65 2.46 -8.43 18.50
N GLU A 66 2.66 -9.06 19.67
CA GLU A 66 3.87 -8.88 20.47
C GLU A 66 5.15 -9.22 19.69
N ARG A 67 5.17 -10.36 18.98
CA ARG A 67 6.31 -10.78 18.15
C ARG A 67 6.61 -9.79 17.04
N LEU A 68 5.58 -9.13 16.53
CA LEU A 68 5.72 -8.18 15.43
C LEU A 68 6.30 -6.84 15.93
N VAL A 69 5.83 -6.31 17.08
CA VAL A 69 6.03 -4.90 17.44
C VAL A 69 6.79 -4.64 18.74
N LYS A 70 7.00 -5.62 19.62
CA LYS A 70 7.63 -5.40 20.93
C LYS A 70 9.01 -4.77 20.82
N GLY A 71 9.19 -3.63 21.49
CA GLY A 71 10.42 -2.86 21.49
C GLY A 71 10.75 -2.12 20.19
N LYS A 72 9.85 -2.15 19.20
CA LYS A 72 10.06 -1.64 17.84
C LYS A 72 9.41 -0.28 17.60
N THR A 73 9.92 0.43 16.58
CA THR A 73 9.26 1.60 15.98
C THR A 73 8.29 1.13 14.91
N VAL A 74 7.02 1.51 15.06
CA VAL A 74 5.93 1.20 14.13
C VAL A 74 5.53 2.45 13.36
N ALA A 75 5.55 2.39 12.03
CA ALA A 75 5.01 3.42 11.16
C ALA A 75 3.65 2.98 10.62
N ILE A 76 2.62 3.79 10.82
CA ILE A 76 1.26 3.52 10.36
C ILE A 76 0.90 4.53 9.27
N LYS A 77 0.77 4.08 8.02
CA LYS A 77 0.17 4.87 6.95
C LYS A 77 -1.35 4.80 7.09
N ILE A 78 -1.95 5.90 7.50
CA ILE A 78 -3.42 6.05 7.56
C ILE A 78 -3.99 6.43 6.18
N ASN A 79 -5.31 6.46 6.00
CA ASN A 79 -5.94 6.81 4.72
C ASN A 79 -6.80 8.08 4.86
N LEU A 80 -6.23 9.21 4.47
CA LEU A 80 -6.89 10.53 4.47
C LEU A 80 -6.90 11.12 3.05
N THR A 81 -7.56 10.43 2.13
CA THR A 81 -7.60 10.79 0.69
C THR A 81 -8.42 12.07 0.47
N GLY A 82 -7.91 13.00 -0.33
CA GLY A 82 -8.56 14.28 -0.63
C GLY A 82 -8.32 15.33 0.44
N LEU A 83 -9.21 16.31 0.52
CA LEU A 83 -9.17 17.41 1.47
C LEU A 83 -10.30 17.26 2.52
N ALA A 84 -10.13 17.83 3.69
CA ALA A 84 -11.14 17.82 4.74
C ALA A 84 -12.48 18.47 4.33
N ALA A 85 -12.46 19.32 3.29
CA ALA A 85 -13.67 19.90 2.69
C ALA A 85 -14.43 18.95 1.75
N ASN A 86 -13.81 17.86 1.29
CA ASN A 86 -14.43 16.90 0.39
C ASN A 86 -15.38 15.98 1.14
N ARG A 87 -16.65 16.26 1.15
CA ARG A 87 -17.67 15.47 1.85
C ARG A 87 -18.66 14.84 0.88
N LEU A 88 -19.09 13.62 1.19
CA LEU A 88 -20.21 12.99 0.52
C LEU A 88 -21.51 13.48 1.18
N ARG A 89 -22.13 14.47 0.57
CA ARG A 89 -23.31 15.15 1.14
C ARG A 89 -22.98 15.76 2.52
N HIS A 90 -23.69 15.33 3.58
CA HIS A 90 -23.52 15.81 4.96
C HIS A 90 -22.73 14.82 5.83
N LEU A 91 -22.28 13.70 5.25
CA LEU A 91 -21.62 12.66 6.03
C LEU A 91 -20.21 13.08 6.43
N PRO A 92 -19.78 12.76 7.65
CA PRO A 92 -18.38 12.85 8.06
C PRO A 92 -17.47 12.06 7.13
N LEU A 93 -16.22 12.53 6.99
CA LEU A 93 -15.22 11.94 6.08
C LEU A 93 -14.92 10.49 6.43
N GLU A 94 -14.84 10.21 7.73
CA GLU A 94 -14.53 8.92 8.33
C GLU A 94 -15.61 7.85 8.10
N LEU A 95 -16.85 8.25 7.88
CA LEU A 95 -17.94 7.33 7.53
C LEU A 95 -17.94 6.99 6.03
N THR A 96 -17.09 7.65 5.25
CA THR A 96 -17.08 7.50 3.80
C THR A 96 -15.72 7.06 3.26
N HIS A 97 -14.77 7.96 3.09
CA HIS A 97 -13.54 7.67 2.36
C HIS A 97 -12.25 7.80 3.18
N TRP A 98 -12.31 8.29 4.42
CA TRP A 98 -11.20 8.29 5.36
C TRP A 98 -11.29 7.09 6.31
N THR A 99 -10.15 6.58 6.77
CA THR A 99 -10.15 5.61 7.88
C THR A 99 -10.69 6.27 9.14
N HIS A 100 -11.60 5.59 9.84
CA HIS A 100 -12.26 6.15 11.01
C HIS A 100 -11.29 6.32 12.19
N PRO A 101 -11.34 7.45 12.95
CA PRO A 101 -10.44 7.72 14.07
C PRO A 101 -10.49 6.64 15.16
N GLN A 102 -11.65 6.02 15.40
CA GLN A 102 -11.76 4.90 16.34
C GLN A 102 -10.94 3.67 15.89
N VAL A 103 -10.86 3.39 14.59
CA VAL A 103 -10.04 2.28 14.07
C VAL A 103 -8.56 2.63 14.16
N ILE A 104 -8.19 3.90 13.90
CA ILE A 104 -6.82 4.39 14.06
C ILE A 104 -6.42 4.26 15.54
N GLY A 105 -7.19 4.85 16.45
CA GLY A 105 -6.92 4.85 17.90
C GLY A 105 -6.87 3.43 18.50
N ALA A 106 -7.81 2.56 18.11
CA ALA A 106 -7.81 1.16 18.55
C ALA A 106 -6.56 0.41 18.07
N THR A 107 -6.15 0.62 16.82
CA THR A 107 -4.91 0.01 16.28
C THR A 107 -3.70 0.53 17.05
N VAL A 108 -3.57 1.83 17.28
CA VAL A 108 -2.49 2.44 18.07
C VAL A 108 -2.46 1.86 19.48
N HIS A 109 -3.62 1.78 20.13
CA HIS A 109 -3.76 1.23 21.49
C HIS A 109 -3.26 -0.22 21.58
N LEU A 110 -3.74 -1.09 20.69
CA LEU A 110 -3.38 -2.51 20.70
C LEU A 110 -1.90 -2.73 20.37
N LEU A 111 -1.32 -1.94 19.46
CA LEU A 111 0.12 -1.97 19.17
C LEU A 111 0.94 -1.49 20.39
N GLY A 112 0.47 -0.46 21.10
CA GLY A 112 1.07 0.03 22.34
C GLY A 112 1.02 -1.03 23.45
N GLN A 113 -0.13 -1.68 23.66
CA GLN A 113 -0.29 -2.79 24.61
C GLN A 113 0.63 -3.98 24.27
N ALA A 114 0.84 -4.26 22.99
CA ALA A 114 1.76 -5.29 22.53
C ALA A 114 3.25 -4.90 22.66
N GLY A 115 3.55 -3.74 23.24
CA GLY A 115 4.90 -3.28 23.57
C GLY A 115 5.64 -2.55 22.45
N ALA A 116 4.93 -1.95 21.50
CA ALA A 116 5.57 -1.04 20.54
C ALA A 116 6.27 0.10 21.31
N ARG A 117 7.54 0.34 21.01
CA ARG A 117 8.34 1.39 21.67
C ARG A 117 7.92 2.79 21.22
N ARG A 118 7.51 2.93 19.95
CA ARG A 118 7.17 4.19 19.30
C ARG A 118 6.22 3.92 18.16
N ILE A 119 5.19 4.73 18.03
CA ILE A 119 4.21 4.65 16.95
C ILE A 119 4.19 6.00 16.22
N ARG A 120 4.32 5.97 14.90
CA ARG A 120 4.21 7.15 14.04
C ARG A 120 2.98 7.03 13.16
N LEU A 121 2.07 7.97 13.24
CA LEU A 121 0.95 8.13 12.31
C LEU A 121 1.42 8.99 11.14
N LEU A 122 1.41 8.42 9.95
CA LEU A 122 1.99 8.98 8.74
C LEU A 122 0.95 9.16 7.65
N GLU A 123 0.97 10.31 6.98
CA GLU A 123 0.25 10.57 5.75
C GLU A 123 1.03 11.58 4.90
N SER A 124 0.94 11.45 3.56
CA SER A 124 1.28 12.54 2.64
C SER A 124 -0.01 13.13 2.09
N PRO A 125 -0.70 14.03 2.81
CA PRO A 125 -1.97 14.57 2.38
C PRO A 125 -1.81 15.32 1.05
N MET A 126 -2.85 15.26 0.23
CA MET A 126 -2.85 15.95 -1.05
C MET A 126 -2.90 17.47 -0.81
N SER A 127 -1.98 18.20 -1.43
CA SER A 127 -2.02 19.67 -1.51
C SER A 127 -2.01 20.41 -0.17
N THR A 128 -1.37 19.88 0.87
CA THR A 128 -1.19 20.60 2.13
C THR A 128 0.24 20.58 2.64
N ALA A 129 0.69 21.78 3.08
CA ALA A 129 1.95 21.99 3.77
C ALA A 129 1.83 21.87 5.30
N GLU A 130 0.62 21.79 5.80
CA GLU A 130 0.31 21.81 7.23
C GLU A 130 0.82 20.56 7.94
N PRO A 131 1.15 20.66 9.24
CA PRO A 131 1.33 19.49 10.09
C PRO A 131 0.13 18.53 9.98
N LEU A 132 0.37 17.23 10.16
CA LEU A 132 -0.70 16.23 10.03
C LEU A 132 -1.81 16.47 11.08
N GLU A 133 -1.44 16.97 12.26
CA GLU A 133 -2.36 17.32 13.34
C GLU A 133 -3.35 18.42 12.91
N GLU A 134 -2.88 19.46 12.22
CA GLU A 134 -3.76 20.52 11.71
C GLU A 134 -4.71 20.00 10.64
N PHE A 135 -4.24 19.10 9.78
CA PHE A 135 -5.08 18.45 8.79
C PHE A 135 -6.17 17.59 9.44
N MET A 136 -5.87 16.93 10.58
CA MET A 136 -6.86 16.20 11.38
C MET A 136 -7.86 17.14 12.04
N LEU A 137 -7.41 18.26 12.59
CA LEU A 137 -8.29 19.27 13.22
C LEU A 137 -9.31 19.86 12.22
N GLN A 138 -8.96 20.00 10.94
CA GLN A 138 -9.90 20.41 9.89
C GLN A 138 -11.06 19.42 9.71
N ALA A 139 -10.88 18.17 10.09
CA ALA A 139 -11.92 17.14 10.11
C ALA A 139 -12.66 17.05 11.46
N ASN A 140 -12.38 17.97 12.40
CA ASN A 140 -12.86 17.95 13.80
C ASN A 140 -12.35 16.72 14.58
N TRP A 141 -11.16 16.21 14.26
CA TRP A 141 -10.51 15.17 15.04
C TRP A 141 -9.56 15.82 16.06
N GLU A 142 -9.50 15.27 17.26
CA GLU A 142 -8.60 15.74 18.32
C GLU A 142 -7.32 14.88 18.33
N PRO A 143 -6.15 15.41 17.94
CA PRO A 143 -4.89 14.64 17.91
C PRO A 143 -4.51 14.05 19.27
N ARG A 144 -4.89 14.68 20.38
CA ARG A 144 -4.62 14.20 21.75
C ARG A 144 -5.24 12.83 22.03
N ASP A 145 -6.36 12.51 21.39
CA ASP A 145 -7.03 11.21 21.57
C ASP A 145 -6.13 10.08 21.08
N PHE A 146 -5.41 10.29 19.97
CA PHE A 146 -4.44 9.31 19.47
C PHE A 146 -3.19 9.26 20.32
N MET A 147 -2.70 10.40 20.81
CA MET A 147 -1.53 10.47 21.69
C MET A 147 -1.75 9.72 23.00
N SER A 148 -2.98 9.71 23.51
CA SER A 148 -3.34 9.00 24.75
C SER A 148 -3.45 7.48 24.57
N ALA A 149 -3.52 6.99 23.33
CA ALA A 149 -3.74 5.57 23.02
C ALA A 149 -2.50 4.69 23.26
N ALA A 150 -1.27 5.26 23.25
CA ALA A 150 -0.03 4.54 23.51
C ALA A 150 1.03 5.48 24.12
N PRO A 151 2.10 4.94 24.77
CA PRO A 151 3.10 5.75 25.46
C PRO A 151 3.82 6.78 24.60
N VAL A 152 4.11 6.46 23.34
CA VAL A 152 4.80 7.36 22.40
C VAL A 152 4.10 7.29 21.05
N VAL A 153 3.35 8.35 20.73
CA VAL A 153 2.67 8.53 19.43
C VAL A 153 3.13 9.84 18.82
N GLU A 154 3.51 9.80 17.56
CA GLU A 154 3.96 10.95 16.77
C GLU A 154 3.14 11.04 15.49
N PHE A 155 3.00 12.26 14.96
CA PHE A 155 2.34 12.55 13.70
C PHE A 155 3.36 13.12 12.72
N GLU A 156 3.21 12.80 11.43
CA GLU A 156 4.07 13.38 10.43
C GLU A 156 3.36 13.51 9.07
N ASN A 157 3.39 14.74 8.54
CA ASN A 157 3.11 14.99 7.12
C ASN A 157 4.32 14.57 6.30
N THR A 158 4.22 13.41 5.66
CA THR A 158 5.34 12.78 4.94
C THR A 158 5.57 13.35 3.54
N ASN A 159 4.94 14.48 3.19
CA ASN A 159 5.34 15.28 2.03
C ASN A 159 6.73 15.89 2.21
N TYR A 160 7.24 15.98 3.44
CA TYR A 160 8.49 16.64 3.81
C TYR A 160 9.52 15.65 4.35
N LEU A 161 10.70 16.19 4.67
CA LEU A 161 11.84 15.42 5.17
C LEU A 161 11.68 14.97 6.64
N GLY A 162 10.78 15.61 7.40
CA GLY A 162 10.68 15.39 8.83
C GLY A 162 11.98 15.75 9.54
N ARG A 163 12.55 14.81 10.30
CA ARG A 163 13.83 15.00 11.00
C ARG A 163 15.06 14.66 10.15
N ALA A 164 14.86 14.18 8.92
CA ALA A 164 15.97 13.80 8.04
C ALA A 164 16.50 15.01 7.24
N LYS A 165 17.70 14.84 6.69
CA LYS A 165 18.31 15.85 5.80
C LYS A 165 18.02 15.60 4.32
N LYS A 166 17.50 14.45 3.98
CA LYS A 166 17.16 14.02 2.61
C LYS A 166 16.04 12.99 2.63
N TYR A 167 15.36 12.81 1.52
CA TYR A 167 14.45 11.69 1.30
C TYR A 167 15.23 10.36 1.26
N SER A 168 14.59 9.29 1.69
CA SER A 168 15.14 7.94 1.61
C SER A 168 14.79 7.30 0.29
N ARG A 169 15.80 6.77 -0.41
CA ARG A 169 15.59 6.08 -1.68
C ARG A 169 15.36 4.60 -1.45
N LEU A 170 14.13 4.16 -1.65
CA LEU A 170 13.74 2.76 -1.53
C LEU A 170 13.68 2.10 -2.91
N TRP A 171 14.54 1.11 -3.09
CA TRP A 171 14.66 0.41 -4.37
C TRP A 171 13.56 -0.65 -4.53
N VAL A 172 13.01 -0.73 -5.74
CA VAL A 172 12.07 -1.79 -6.12
C VAL A 172 12.89 -3.03 -6.50
N PRO A 173 12.60 -4.21 -5.91
CA PRO A 173 13.23 -5.46 -6.32
C PRO A 173 13.09 -5.71 -7.84
N ASP A 174 14.09 -6.33 -8.43
CA ASP A 174 14.15 -6.68 -9.85
C ASP A 174 13.98 -5.48 -10.82
N GLY A 175 14.12 -4.25 -10.31
CA GLY A 175 14.17 -3.03 -11.09
C GLY A 175 12.83 -2.31 -11.32
N GLY A 176 11.73 -2.85 -10.79
CA GLY A 176 10.41 -2.22 -10.79
C GLY A 176 9.67 -2.24 -12.13
N LEU A 177 8.42 -1.78 -12.12
CA LEU A 177 7.51 -1.71 -13.27
C LEU A 177 7.42 -0.30 -13.88
N MET A 178 7.49 0.74 -13.04
CA MET A 178 7.43 2.15 -13.47
C MET A 178 8.68 2.92 -13.08
N PHE A 179 9.18 2.72 -11.86
CA PHE A 179 10.38 3.37 -11.35
C PHE A 179 11.29 2.33 -10.71
N ARG A 180 12.60 2.52 -10.82
CA ARG A 180 13.58 1.63 -10.16
C ARG A 180 13.62 1.83 -8.65
N ALA A 181 13.28 3.01 -8.19
CA ALA A 181 13.20 3.35 -6.78
C ALA A 181 12.28 4.55 -6.57
N TYR A 182 11.84 4.74 -5.33
CA TYR A 182 11.04 5.88 -4.90
C TYR A 182 11.75 6.61 -3.77
N ASP A 183 11.78 7.95 -3.87
CA ASP A 183 12.29 8.82 -2.81
C ASP A 183 11.14 9.17 -1.87
N LEU A 184 11.21 8.64 -0.66
CA LEU A 184 10.14 8.71 0.34
C LEU A 184 10.63 9.45 1.58
N ASN A 185 9.70 9.92 2.43
CA ASN A 185 10.05 10.42 3.74
C ASN A 185 10.79 9.35 4.54
N HIS A 186 11.81 9.77 5.29
CA HIS A 186 12.69 8.90 6.06
C HIS A 186 11.94 8.01 7.06
N SER A 187 10.79 8.43 7.57
CA SER A 187 10.00 7.64 8.52
C SER A 187 9.51 6.30 7.98
N TYR A 188 9.42 6.16 6.65
CA TYR A 188 9.12 4.86 6.02
C TYR A 188 10.33 3.92 5.96
N GLU A 189 11.54 4.43 6.00
CA GLU A 189 12.79 3.64 6.11
C GLU A 189 13.14 3.39 7.57
N ASP A 190 13.10 4.44 8.42
CA ASP A 190 13.44 4.43 9.85
C ASP A 190 12.26 3.89 10.69
N CYS A 191 11.75 2.72 10.32
CA CYS A 191 10.80 1.97 11.13
C CYS A 191 11.03 0.48 10.97
N ASP A 192 10.85 -0.25 12.08
CA ASP A 192 10.98 -1.71 12.10
C ASP A 192 9.75 -2.40 11.52
N VAL A 193 8.58 -1.78 11.70
CA VAL A 193 7.29 -2.32 11.27
C VAL A 193 6.52 -1.25 10.50
N PHE A 194 6.09 -1.59 9.29
CA PHE A 194 5.23 -0.74 8.48
C PHE A 194 3.81 -1.30 8.43
N VAL A 195 2.83 -0.49 8.81
CA VAL A 195 1.40 -0.83 8.84
C VAL A 195 0.66 0.01 7.80
N SER A 196 -0.16 -0.63 6.98
CA SER A 196 -1.11 0.04 6.10
C SER A 196 -2.50 -0.02 6.72
N LEU A 197 -3.00 1.11 7.20
CA LEU A 197 -4.33 1.24 7.79
C LEU A 197 -5.26 1.93 6.79
N ALA A 198 -5.99 1.12 6.05
CA ALA A 198 -6.73 1.51 4.86
C ALA A 198 -8.25 1.58 5.07
N LYS A 199 -8.95 2.11 4.07
CA LYS A 199 -10.42 2.10 3.95
C LYS A 199 -10.87 1.11 2.90
N LEU A 200 -11.91 0.34 3.19
CA LEU A 200 -12.53 -0.62 2.27
C LEU A 200 -13.37 0.13 1.23
N LYS A 201 -12.85 0.36 0.04
CA LYS A 201 -13.57 1.11 -1.02
C LYS A 201 -13.07 0.79 -2.43
N GLU A 202 -13.91 1.03 -3.44
CA GLU A 202 -13.50 1.03 -4.84
C GLU A 202 -12.54 2.19 -5.14
N HIS A 203 -11.90 2.14 -6.30
CA HIS A 203 -11.00 3.18 -6.80
C HIS A 203 -11.07 3.28 -8.33
N ALA A 204 -11.27 4.48 -8.87
CA ALA A 204 -11.47 4.70 -10.29
C ALA A 204 -10.31 4.23 -11.18
N THR A 205 -9.05 4.40 -10.73
CA THR A 205 -7.85 4.09 -11.53
C THR A 205 -7.06 2.88 -11.02
N ALA A 206 -7.54 2.18 -10.01
CA ALA A 206 -6.85 1.01 -9.43
C ALA A 206 -7.82 -0.11 -9.03
N GLY A 207 -9.10 0.00 -9.41
CA GLY A 207 -10.17 -0.93 -9.06
C GLY A 207 -10.59 -0.83 -7.59
N VAL A 208 -9.67 -1.00 -6.67
CA VAL A 208 -9.90 -0.92 -5.21
C VAL A 208 -8.83 -0.10 -4.51
N THR A 209 -9.16 0.50 -3.38
CA THR A 209 -8.20 1.20 -2.52
C THR A 209 -7.44 0.20 -1.65
N LEU A 210 -8.07 -0.39 -0.68
CA LEU A 210 -7.54 -1.40 0.24
C LEU A 210 -6.13 -1.09 0.77
N SER A 211 -5.38 -2.10 1.24
CA SER A 211 -4.09 -1.86 1.87
C SER A 211 -2.97 -1.50 0.89
N MET A 212 -2.97 -2.09 -0.31
CA MET A 212 -1.94 -1.81 -1.30
C MET A 212 -2.06 -0.41 -1.89
N LYS A 213 -3.25 -0.02 -2.37
CA LYS A 213 -3.46 1.31 -2.96
C LYS A 213 -3.32 2.43 -1.93
N ASN A 214 -3.58 2.16 -0.64
CA ASN A 214 -3.26 3.09 0.43
C ASN A 214 -1.78 3.49 0.44
N CYS A 215 -0.87 2.56 0.10
CA CYS A 215 0.56 2.84 0.00
C CYS A 215 0.94 3.80 -1.14
N PHE A 216 0.06 4.06 -2.12
CA PHE A 216 0.28 5.13 -3.10
C PHE A 216 0.48 6.50 -2.41
N GLY A 217 -0.16 6.71 -1.28
CA GLY A 217 -0.07 7.92 -0.47
C GLY A 217 1.19 8.02 0.41
N ILE A 218 2.17 7.12 0.32
CA ILE A 218 3.47 7.29 0.98
C ILE A 218 4.42 8.18 0.16
N THR A 219 4.11 8.42 -1.10
CA THR A 219 4.93 9.23 -2.00
C THR A 219 4.69 10.71 -1.74
N PRO A 220 5.74 11.52 -1.51
CA PRO A 220 5.60 12.95 -1.22
C PRO A 220 5.15 13.74 -2.46
N CYS A 221 4.13 14.58 -2.30
CA CYS A 221 3.67 15.48 -3.37
C CYS A 221 4.72 16.56 -3.72
N THR A 222 5.68 16.82 -2.85
CA THR A 222 6.82 17.71 -3.11
C THR A 222 7.73 17.21 -4.24
N ILE A 223 7.77 15.89 -4.48
CA ILE A 223 8.55 15.22 -5.54
C ILE A 223 7.63 14.76 -6.67
N TYR A 224 6.47 14.15 -6.32
CA TYR A 224 5.60 13.43 -7.25
C TYR A 224 4.24 14.12 -7.48
N GLY A 225 4.03 15.30 -6.89
CA GLY A 225 2.82 16.10 -7.08
C GLY A 225 2.79 16.81 -8.44
N GLU A 226 1.63 17.36 -8.81
CA GLU A 226 1.41 18.07 -10.09
C GLU A 226 2.32 19.28 -10.23
N GLU A 227 2.59 19.99 -9.13
CA GLU A 227 3.47 21.17 -9.11
C GLU A 227 4.82 20.88 -8.42
N ALA A 228 5.27 19.65 -8.43
CA ALA A 228 6.60 19.31 -7.91
C ALA A 228 7.71 20.07 -8.66
N GLY A 229 8.75 20.46 -7.96
CA GLY A 229 9.90 21.16 -8.55
C GLY A 229 10.60 20.33 -9.63
N ARG A 230 11.17 20.99 -10.64
CA ARG A 230 11.90 20.27 -11.72
C ARG A 230 13.29 19.82 -11.31
N ASP A 231 14.02 20.68 -10.64
CA ASP A 231 15.40 20.40 -10.22
C ASP A 231 15.44 19.79 -8.82
N GLU A 232 14.72 20.39 -7.88
CA GLU A 232 14.63 19.99 -6.49
C GLU A 232 13.16 19.82 -6.05
N PRO A 233 12.88 19.06 -4.96
CA PRO A 233 11.54 18.97 -4.40
C PRO A 233 10.92 20.33 -4.11
N SER A 234 9.63 20.48 -4.36
CA SER A 234 8.91 21.72 -4.04
C SER A 234 8.84 21.94 -2.52
N LEU A 235 8.91 23.19 -2.08
CA LEU A 235 8.71 23.54 -0.67
C LEU A 235 7.22 23.49 -0.27
N VAL A 236 6.31 23.59 -1.24
CA VAL A 236 4.87 23.56 -1.02
C VAL A 236 4.28 22.46 -1.90
N PRO A 237 3.81 21.35 -1.34
CA PRO A 237 3.18 20.30 -2.13
C PRO A 237 1.84 20.83 -2.67
N ARG A 238 1.58 20.61 -3.95
CA ARG A 238 0.32 20.97 -4.60
C ARG A 238 -0.15 19.87 -5.54
N GLY A 239 -1.47 19.81 -5.67
CA GLY A 239 -2.13 18.85 -6.54
C GLY A 239 -2.01 17.40 -6.07
N GLY A 240 -2.70 16.54 -6.77
CA GLY A 240 -2.55 15.10 -6.65
C GLY A 240 -1.19 14.63 -7.18
N ARG A 241 -1.06 13.34 -7.38
CA ARG A 241 0.14 12.73 -7.96
C ARG A 241 -0.05 12.53 -9.46
N GLY A 242 -0.30 13.64 -10.19
CA GLY A 242 -0.61 13.64 -11.63
C GLY A 242 0.44 12.95 -12.48
N MET A 243 1.73 13.08 -12.12
CA MET A 243 2.78 12.37 -12.85
C MET A 243 2.65 10.84 -12.77
N PHE A 244 2.06 10.28 -11.70
CA PHE A 244 1.75 8.85 -11.64
C PHE A 244 0.48 8.47 -12.38
N HIS A 245 -0.44 9.42 -12.59
CA HIS A 245 -1.65 9.18 -13.35
C HIS A 245 -1.42 9.33 -14.85
N HIS A 246 -0.84 10.45 -15.25
CA HIS A 246 -0.74 10.82 -16.67
C HIS A 246 0.70 10.84 -17.21
N GLY A 247 1.70 10.95 -16.32
CA GLY A 247 3.10 10.97 -16.72
C GLY A 247 3.53 12.15 -17.58
N GLU A 248 2.77 13.25 -17.54
CA GLU A 248 3.08 14.48 -18.29
C GLU A 248 4.36 15.16 -17.81
N ARG A 249 4.77 14.86 -16.59
CA ARG A 249 5.99 15.37 -15.97
C ARG A 249 6.78 14.21 -15.36
N GLN A 250 8.06 14.44 -15.18
CA GLN A 250 8.96 13.56 -14.43
C GLN A 250 9.19 14.11 -13.02
N PRO A 251 9.56 13.26 -12.04
CA PRO A 251 10.01 13.70 -10.72
C PRO A 251 11.15 14.73 -10.85
N SER A 252 11.38 15.51 -9.77
CA SER A 252 12.55 16.38 -9.70
C SER A 252 13.84 15.59 -9.95
N LYS A 253 14.88 16.25 -10.51
CA LYS A 253 16.15 15.61 -10.86
C LYS A 253 16.87 14.93 -9.68
N SER A 254 16.51 15.29 -8.45
CA SER A 254 16.98 14.62 -7.24
C SER A 254 16.45 13.20 -7.10
N ALA A 255 15.30 12.88 -7.72
CA ALA A 255 14.70 11.55 -7.76
C ALA A 255 14.95 10.85 -9.10
N LEU A 256 14.62 9.55 -9.19
CA LEU A 256 14.77 8.79 -10.44
C LEU A 256 13.58 9.04 -11.38
N SER A 257 13.88 9.14 -12.66
CA SER A 257 12.87 9.18 -13.72
C SER A 257 12.21 7.82 -13.92
N GLU A 258 11.11 7.82 -14.67
CA GLU A 258 10.48 6.59 -15.17
C GLU A 258 11.49 5.70 -15.92
N ILE A 259 11.29 4.39 -15.83
CA ILE A 259 12.11 3.38 -16.55
C ILE A 259 11.93 3.53 -18.07
N ASP A 260 10.70 3.72 -18.52
CA ASP A 260 10.36 3.96 -19.93
C ASP A 260 9.51 5.23 -20.06
N LEU A 261 10.14 6.28 -20.59
CA LEU A 261 9.49 7.56 -20.86
C LEU A 261 8.40 7.50 -21.93
N ARG A 262 8.32 6.40 -22.69
CA ARG A 262 7.29 6.15 -23.71
C ARG A 262 6.13 5.30 -23.19
N SER A 263 6.14 4.94 -21.90
CA SER A 263 5.06 4.17 -21.28
C SER A 263 3.70 4.83 -21.52
N PRO A 264 2.61 4.06 -21.60
CA PRO A 264 1.26 4.60 -21.77
C PRO A 264 0.93 5.70 -20.76
N ARG A 265 0.27 6.77 -21.22
CA ARG A 265 -0.20 7.90 -20.39
C ARG A 265 -1.61 7.66 -19.83
N ASP A 266 -1.99 6.41 -19.73
CA ASP A 266 -3.26 5.92 -19.17
C ASP A 266 -3.13 5.70 -17.66
N PRO A 267 -3.95 6.35 -16.82
CA PRO A 267 -3.95 6.14 -15.38
C PRO A 267 -4.17 4.68 -14.98
N GLY A 268 -5.02 3.95 -15.71
CA GLY A 268 -5.30 2.53 -15.46
C GLY A 268 -4.11 1.60 -15.78
N TYR A 269 -3.14 2.05 -16.55
CA TYR A 269 -1.86 1.36 -16.74
C TYR A 269 -0.86 1.74 -15.66
N ARG A 270 -0.74 3.03 -15.36
CA ARG A 270 0.34 3.62 -14.55
C ARG A 270 0.15 3.41 -13.06
N VAL A 271 -1.02 3.79 -12.54
CA VAL A 271 -1.31 3.76 -11.10
C VAL A 271 -1.17 2.35 -10.52
N PRO A 272 -1.70 1.27 -11.13
CA PRO A 272 -1.51 -0.08 -10.62
C PRO A 272 -0.04 -0.51 -10.53
N ARG A 273 0.80 -0.12 -11.50
CA ARG A 273 2.23 -0.42 -11.51
C ARG A 273 2.98 0.32 -10.41
N VAL A 274 2.70 1.60 -10.23
CA VAL A 274 3.26 2.39 -9.11
C VAL A 274 2.87 1.78 -7.77
N VAL A 275 1.63 1.33 -7.60
CA VAL A 275 1.18 0.66 -6.37
C VAL A 275 1.94 -0.63 -6.13
N ALA A 276 2.10 -1.48 -7.16
CA ALA A 276 2.84 -2.73 -7.05
C ALA A 276 4.33 -2.49 -6.73
N ASP A 277 4.96 -1.53 -7.41
CA ASP A 277 6.33 -1.10 -7.11
C ASP A 277 6.50 -0.66 -5.65
N LEU A 278 5.58 0.17 -5.14
CA LEU A 278 5.68 0.73 -3.79
C LEU A 278 5.57 -0.35 -2.70
N VAL A 279 4.66 -1.31 -2.84
CA VAL A 279 4.53 -2.40 -1.86
C VAL A 279 5.65 -3.43 -1.97
N ALA A 280 6.32 -3.52 -3.12
CA ALA A 280 7.53 -4.30 -3.29
C ALA A 280 8.76 -3.58 -2.69
N ALA A 281 8.89 -2.25 -2.92
CA ALA A 281 9.97 -1.44 -2.36
C ALA A 281 9.89 -1.27 -0.84
N ARG A 282 8.67 -1.16 -0.30
CA ARG A 282 8.40 -1.04 1.14
C ARG A 282 7.34 -2.06 1.57
N PRO A 283 7.75 -3.28 1.94
CA PRO A 283 6.82 -4.33 2.36
C PRO A 283 5.94 -3.92 3.53
N VAL A 284 4.66 -4.24 3.45
CA VAL A 284 3.67 -4.03 4.51
C VAL A 284 3.72 -5.23 5.46
N HIS A 285 3.98 -4.98 6.75
CA HIS A 285 4.07 -6.02 7.77
C HIS A 285 2.72 -6.33 8.43
N LEU A 286 1.80 -5.36 8.41
CA LEU A 286 0.43 -5.51 8.89
C LEU A 286 -0.48 -4.62 8.04
N ALA A 287 -1.48 -5.23 7.43
CA ALA A 287 -2.58 -4.52 6.78
C ALA A 287 -3.80 -4.56 7.69
N VAL A 288 -4.45 -3.41 7.88
CA VAL A 288 -5.74 -3.28 8.58
C VAL A 288 -6.67 -2.48 7.68
N ILE A 289 -7.88 -2.98 7.43
CA ILE A 289 -8.83 -2.36 6.53
C ILE A 289 -10.13 -2.07 7.27
N ASP A 290 -10.46 -0.80 7.38
CA ASP A 290 -11.72 -0.30 7.93
C ASP A 290 -12.84 -0.37 6.88
N GLY A 291 -13.81 -1.23 7.11
CA GLY A 291 -15.02 -1.40 6.33
C GLY A 291 -16.28 -1.35 7.19
N VAL A 292 -16.22 -0.83 8.42
CA VAL A 292 -17.44 -0.70 9.25
C VAL A 292 -18.47 0.14 8.52
N GLU A 293 -18.16 1.38 8.23
CA GLU A 293 -18.88 2.22 7.28
C GLU A 293 -17.90 2.77 6.22
N THR A 294 -18.34 2.87 4.99
CA THR A 294 -17.48 3.25 3.86
C THR A 294 -18.28 3.84 2.72
N MET A 295 -17.63 4.07 1.58
CA MET A 295 -18.30 4.43 0.34
C MET A 295 -17.86 3.51 -0.82
N MET A 296 -18.76 3.34 -1.77
CA MET A 296 -18.51 2.66 -3.04
C MET A 296 -18.72 3.61 -4.22
N GLY A 297 -18.28 3.22 -5.40
CA GLY A 297 -18.31 4.03 -6.61
C GLY A 297 -17.06 4.88 -6.80
N GLY A 298 -15.95 4.56 -6.13
CA GLY A 298 -14.65 5.20 -6.28
C GLY A 298 -13.97 5.57 -4.96
N GLU A 299 -12.88 6.29 -5.04
CA GLU A 299 -12.01 6.60 -3.89
C GLU A 299 -12.46 7.78 -3.05
N GLY A 300 -13.38 8.60 -3.54
CA GLY A 300 -13.82 9.80 -2.85
C GLY A 300 -15.07 10.45 -3.44
N PRO A 301 -15.61 11.50 -2.81
CA PRO A 301 -16.87 12.12 -3.21
C PRO A 301 -16.85 12.85 -4.56
N TRP A 302 -15.71 12.97 -5.19
CA TRP A 302 -15.54 13.54 -6.55
C TRP A 302 -15.81 12.53 -7.67
N THR A 303 -15.94 11.22 -7.37
CA THR A 303 -16.24 10.19 -8.37
C THR A 303 -17.74 10.10 -8.65
N SER A 304 -18.12 9.47 -9.77
CA SER A 304 -19.52 9.18 -10.12
C SER A 304 -20.01 7.89 -9.46
N GLY A 305 -21.34 7.74 -9.31
CA GLY A 305 -21.94 6.51 -8.77
C GLY A 305 -21.67 6.25 -7.28
N ARG A 306 -21.14 7.25 -6.57
CA ARG A 306 -20.77 7.17 -5.16
C ARG A 306 -21.96 6.99 -4.24
N ARG A 307 -21.83 6.11 -3.28
CA ARG A 307 -22.83 5.86 -2.24
C ARG A 307 -22.19 5.43 -0.94
N HIS A 308 -22.83 5.77 0.15
CA HIS A 308 -22.46 5.33 1.49
C HIS A 308 -22.91 3.87 1.71
N VAL A 309 -22.06 3.06 2.31
CA VAL A 309 -22.28 1.63 2.58
C VAL A 309 -21.86 1.28 4.00
N LYS A 310 -22.69 0.50 4.68
CA LYS A 310 -22.41 -0.08 5.99
C LYS A 310 -22.12 -1.57 5.79
N SER A 311 -20.88 -1.93 5.58
CA SER A 311 -20.51 -3.34 5.40
C SER A 311 -20.29 -4.09 6.72
N GLY A 312 -20.04 -3.37 7.81
CA GLY A 312 -19.85 -3.94 9.13
C GLY A 312 -18.65 -4.87 9.24
N LEU A 313 -17.53 -4.52 8.58
CA LEU A 313 -16.35 -5.37 8.46
C LEU A 313 -15.07 -4.67 8.91
N LEU A 314 -14.23 -5.42 9.62
CA LEU A 314 -12.80 -5.16 9.80
C LEU A 314 -12.02 -6.33 9.21
N ILE A 315 -10.90 -6.05 8.54
CA ILE A 315 -10.08 -7.05 7.89
C ILE A 315 -8.62 -6.79 8.25
N ALA A 316 -7.86 -7.81 8.61
CA ALA A 316 -6.43 -7.67 8.91
C ALA A 316 -5.62 -8.88 8.44
N GLY A 317 -4.35 -8.66 8.10
CA GLY A 317 -3.43 -9.72 7.71
C GLY A 317 -1.99 -9.22 7.63
N THR A 318 -1.02 -10.13 7.61
CA THR A 318 0.40 -9.81 7.59
C THR A 318 1.03 -9.79 6.19
N ASN A 319 0.20 -9.92 5.15
CA ASN A 319 0.60 -9.72 3.76
C ASN A 319 -0.48 -8.90 3.04
N CYS A 320 -0.10 -7.78 2.43
CA CYS A 320 -1.06 -6.84 1.82
C CYS A 320 -1.81 -7.44 0.63
N VAL A 321 -1.17 -8.28 -0.19
CA VAL A 321 -1.83 -8.89 -1.36
C VAL A 321 -2.88 -9.90 -0.93
N THR A 322 -2.55 -10.79 0.01
CA THR A 322 -3.50 -11.78 0.53
C THR A 322 -4.67 -11.10 1.25
N THR A 323 -4.39 -10.05 2.02
CA THR A 323 -5.41 -9.27 2.72
C THR A 323 -6.36 -8.58 1.73
N ASP A 324 -5.81 -7.95 0.70
CA ASP A 324 -6.60 -7.27 -0.33
C ASP A 324 -7.39 -8.27 -1.19
N ALA A 325 -6.87 -9.46 -1.45
CA ALA A 325 -7.60 -10.53 -2.14
C ALA A 325 -8.85 -10.97 -1.37
N VAL A 326 -8.72 -11.19 -0.05
CA VAL A 326 -9.87 -11.51 0.80
C VAL A 326 -10.85 -10.35 0.87
N ALA A 327 -10.35 -9.10 1.00
CA ALA A 327 -11.20 -7.91 1.03
C ALA A 327 -12.00 -7.75 -0.29
N MET A 328 -11.38 -7.98 -1.45
CA MET A 328 -12.08 -7.99 -2.74
C MET A 328 -13.19 -9.05 -2.82
N ALA A 329 -12.91 -10.26 -2.33
CA ALA A 329 -13.92 -11.33 -2.29
C ALA A 329 -15.09 -10.96 -1.38
N LEU A 330 -14.83 -10.31 -0.24
CA LEU A 330 -15.87 -9.77 0.65
C LEU A 330 -16.70 -8.69 -0.01
N MET A 331 -16.11 -7.85 -0.85
CA MET A 331 -16.81 -6.85 -1.66
C MET A 331 -17.64 -7.46 -2.81
N GLY A 332 -17.50 -8.74 -3.08
CA GLY A 332 -18.18 -9.45 -4.17
C GLY A 332 -17.43 -9.51 -5.49
N PHE A 333 -16.16 -9.08 -5.50
CA PHE A 333 -15.30 -9.17 -6.67
C PHE A 333 -14.47 -10.46 -6.70
N ASP A 334 -14.03 -10.83 -7.89
CA ASP A 334 -13.09 -11.94 -8.07
C ASP A 334 -11.64 -11.42 -7.94
N PRO A 335 -10.85 -11.89 -6.94
CA PRO A 335 -9.46 -11.45 -6.79
C PRO A 335 -8.55 -11.84 -7.97
N ILE A 336 -8.96 -12.84 -8.77
CA ILE A 336 -8.22 -13.27 -9.96
C ILE A 336 -8.59 -12.41 -11.19
N ALA A 337 -9.57 -11.51 -11.06
CA ALA A 337 -9.93 -10.62 -12.16
C ALA A 337 -8.75 -9.79 -12.66
N ASP A 338 -8.73 -9.56 -13.97
CA ASP A 338 -7.79 -8.70 -14.66
C ASP A 338 -8.52 -7.58 -15.39
N ARG A 339 -7.78 -6.69 -16.08
CA ARG A 339 -8.31 -5.57 -16.86
C ARG A 339 -9.47 -6.03 -17.76
N GLY A 340 -10.55 -5.25 -17.77
CA GLY A 340 -11.81 -5.54 -18.49
C GLY A 340 -12.85 -6.30 -17.67
N LYS A 341 -12.53 -6.69 -16.41
CA LYS A 341 -13.48 -7.33 -15.49
C LYS A 341 -13.56 -6.53 -14.18
N PRO A 342 -14.75 -6.49 -13.53
CA PRO A 342 -14.89 -5.81 -12.24
C PRO A 342 -13.90 -6.33 -11.18
N PRO A 343 -13.28 -5.44 -10.39
CA PRO A 343 -13.35 -3.98 -10.36
C PRO A 343 -12.32 -3.29 -11.27
N PHE A 344 -11.64 -4.01 -12.17
CA PHE A 344 -10.54 -3.55 -13.02
C PHE A 344 -11.00 -3.26 -14.46
N GLU A 345 -12.21 -2.74 -14.67
CA GLU A 345 -12.76 -2.51 -16.01
C GLU A 345 -11.85 -1.65 -16.91
N THR A 346 -11.26 -0.62 -16.30
CA THR A 346 -10.45 0.38 -17.03
C THR A 346 -8.98 0.41 -16.60
N CYS A 347 -8.58 -0.49 -15.69
CA CYS A 347 -7.21 -0.51 -15.15
C CYS A 347 -6.68 -1.93 -15.05
N ASP A 348 -5.35 -2.06 -14.95
CA ASP A 348 -4.71 -3.35 -14.68
C ASP A 348 -4.93 -3.76 -13.21
N SER A 349 -4.90 -5.08 -12.94
CA SER A 349 -5.04 -5.60 -11.59
C SER A 349 -3.80 -5.30 -10.75
N THR A 350 -3.95 -4.48 -9.70
CA THR A 350 -2.87 -4.22 -8.73
C THR A 350 -2.42 -5.49 -8.04
N LEU A 351 -3.37 -6.41 -7.75
CA LEU A 351 -3.07 -7.67 -7.09
C LEU A 351 -2.21 -8.58 -7.98
N ARG A 352 -2.56 -8.68 -9.28
CA ARG A 352 -1.77 -9.46 -10.23
C ARG A 352 -0.35 -8.94 -10.34
N LEU A 353 -0.20 -7.63 -10.54
CA LEU A 353 1.11 -7.01 -10.68
C LEU A 353 1.99 -7.22 -9.44
N ALA A 354 1.43 -7.13 -8.24
CA ALA A 354 2.16 -7.40 -7.01
C ALA A 354 2.46 -8.89 -6.80
N GLU A 355 1.58 -9.80 -7.24
CA GLU A 355 1.82 -11.24 -7.26
C GLU A 355 2.97 -11.58 -8.24
N ASP A 356 2.97 -10.97 -9.43
CA ASP A 356 4.04 -11.13 -10.43
C ASP A 356 5.42 -10.64 -9.89
N LEU A 357 5.43 -9.64 -9.00
CA LEU A 357 6.61 -9.18 -8.27
C LEU A 357 6.95 -10.05 -7.03
N GLY A 358 6.19 -11.11 -6.77
CA GLY A 358 6.43 -12.00 -5.63
C GLY A 358 6.06 -11.43 -4.27
N VAL A 359 5.29 -10.34 -4.19
CA VAL A 359 4.89 -9.71 -2.92
C VAL A 359 3.91 -10.58 -2.13
N GLY A 360 2.95 -11.22 -2.80
CA GLY A 360 1.97 -12.10 -2.18
C GLY A 360 1.02 -12.70 -3.18
N SER A 361 0.31 -13.78 -2.80
CA SER A 361 -0.65 -14.44 -3.67
C SER A 361 -2.06 -13.88 -3.53
N ARG A 362 -2.79 -13.81 -4.65
CA ARG A 362 -4.21 -13.45 -4.73
C ARG A 362 -5.14 -14.67 -4.86
N ASP A 363 -4.61 -15.88 -4.84
CA ASP A 363 -5.37 -17.11 -4.97
C ASP A 363 -6.01 -17.51 -3.64
N LEU A 364 -7.32 -17.28 -3.49
CA LEU A 364 -8.08 -17.59 -2.28
C LEU A 364 -7.97 -19.06 -1.83
N ARG A 365 -7.67 -19.99 -2.74
CA ARG A 365 -7.49 -21.42 -2.40
C ARG A 365 -6.25 -21.67 -1.56
N GLN A 366 -5.35 -20.70 -1.48
CA GLN A 366 -4.09 -20.76 -0.77
C GLN A 366 -4.07 -19.87 0.47
N ILE A 367 -5.13 -19.06 0.67
CA ILE A 367 -5.21 -18.08 1.75
C ILE A 367 -6.11 -18.64 2.85
N GLU A 368 -5.56 -18.78 4.04
CA GLU A 368 -6.33 -19.11 5.23
C GLU A 368 -7.13 -17.86 5.67
N VAL A 369 -8.44 -18.03 5.85
CA VAL A 369 -9.31 -16.98 6.39
C VAL A 369 -9.77 -17.40 7.77
N VAL A 370 -9.39 -16.61 8.79
CA VAL A 370 -9.79 -16.83 10.19
C VAL A 370 -10.86 -15.83 10.62
N GLY A 371 -11.63 -16.18 11.66
CA GLY A 371 -12.77 -15.37 12.10
C GLY A 371 -14.02 -15.63 11.25
N THR A 372 -14.65 -14.60 10.70
CA THR A 372 -15.88 -14.74 9.91
C THR A 372 -15.58 -15.24 8.50
N PRO A 373 -16.14 -16.38 8.06
CA PRO A 373 -15.94 -16.89 6.71
C PRO A 373 -16.41 -15.92 5.62
N ILE A 374 -15.72 -15.88 4.45
CA ILE A 374 -16.08 -15.01 3.33
C ILE A 374 -17.56 -15.16 2.94
N ALA A 375 -18.06 -16.40 2.84
CA ALA A 375 -19.45 -16.66 2.44
C ALA A 375 -20.49 -16.01 3.37
N GLN A 376 -20.17 -15.83 4.66
CA GLN A 376 -21.05 -15.19 5.65
C GLN A 376 -20.84 -13.67 5.72
N ALA A 377 -19.67 -13.18 5.37
CA ALA A 377 -19.30 -11.77 5.46
C ALA A 377 -19.46 -11.00 4.15
N LYS A 378 -19.56 -11.71 3.03
CA LYS A 378 -19.65 -11.13 1.68
C LYS A 378 -20.85 -10.20 1.55
N PHE A 379 -20.65 -9.05 0.94
CA PHE A 379 -21.66 -8.11 0.47
C PHE A 379 -21.41 -7.77 -1.00
N ASN A 380 -22.40 -7.22 -1.68
CA ASN A 380 -22.20 -6.78 -3.07
C ASN A 380 -21.91 -5.28 -3.09
N ALA A 381 -20.64 -4.93 -3.30
CA ALA A 381 -20.20 -3.54 -3.33
C ALA A 381 -20.95 -2.67 -4.33
N ARG A 382 -21.56 -3.23 -5.38
CA ARG A 382 -22.26 -2.49 -6.44
C ARG A 382 -23.76 -2.41 -6.29
N SER A 383 -24.35 -3.24 -5.45
CA SER A 383 -25.80 -3.25 -5.20
C SER A 383 -26.16 -2.97 -3.74
N ALA A 384 -25.15 -2.78 -2.87
CA ALA A 384 -25.33 -2.48 -1.46
C ALA A 384 -25.71 -1.01 -1.21
#